data_45250a33f52257e95db0f70bc0457a23
#
_entry.id   45250a33f52257e95db0f70bc0457a23
#
_cell.length_a   1.000
_cell.length_b   1.000
_cell.length_c   1.000
_cell.angle_alpha   90.00
_cell.angle_beta   90.00
_cell.angle_gamma   90.00
#
_symmetry.space_group_name_H-M   'P 1'
#
loop_
_entity.id
_entity.type
_entity.pdbx_description
1 polymer ?
#
loop_
_entity_poly.entity_id
_entity_poly.type
_entity_poly.pdbx_seq_one_letter_code
_entity_poly.pdbx_strand_id
1 'polypeptide(L)'
;ILNSVVQYFPSVDYLVRVIENAVRVVAPGGSIFIGDVRNLQLLEAFQLSVALHKLGPNADPAELWSHVQTAIEQEEELVIDPAFFYVLAANVPGVAGAEISLKRGRNSNELTRFRYDVVLRVGDVSRISCPGTCIDWQQQRLSLPQLVETVRNEQPDHLPDHLIVRNITNARVINEVRLADKLSRNSEQEIETAIHPQDFWQAPELQDYDLRITYSHPRGRECFDLVLSKHGTTPLTDPAEAESAKQAPVWDRYANKPVRAAVVRRLTASIRAQISNQLPEYMVPSALIPVDQLPLLPNGKLNRNALRTLGGRQKHRRVDTPPRNSIEHALSIIWQEVLNTDHVDMRDDFFSDLGGHSLLAMQLISRIREAFQIDVPLKLVFQSPTIEQFALAFLELVPEEHQKIDHTASLFVRLSQMSETEIDAALARAAV
;
A
#
# COMPACT_ATOMS: atom_id res chain seq x y z
N ILE A 1 5.71 -21.38 -21.22
CA ILE A 1 6.22 -20.95 -19.91
C ILE A 1 6.46 -19.46 -19.96
N LEU A 2 5.86 -18.74 -19.00
CA LEU A 2 6.02 -17.31 -18.75
C LEU A 2 6.55 -17.15 -17.31
N ASN A 3 7.86 -17.12 -17.11
CA ASN A 3 8.44 -17.04 -15.76
C ASN A 3 9.16 -15.72 -15.55
N SER A 4 8.83 -15.02 -14.46
CA SER A 4 9.40 -13.71 -14.08
C SER A 4 9.30 -12.64 -15.20
N VAL A 5 8.21 -12.65 -15.97
CA VAL A 5 8.01 -11.76 -17.14
C VAL A 5 6.72 -10.96 -17.00
N VAL A 6 5.69 -11.53 -16.38
CA VAL A 6 4.33 -10.97 -16.35
C VAL A 6 4.30 -9.62 -15.65
N GLN A 7 5.15 -9.39 -14.66
CA GLN A 7 5.25 -8.11 -13.94
C GLN A 7 5.63 -6.93 -14.85
N TYR A 8 6.24 -7.18 -16.02
CA TYR A 8 6.61 -6.13 -16.98
C TYR A 8 5.55 -5.88 -18.05
N PHE A 9 4.40 -6.57 -17.96
CA PHE A 9 3.33 -6.34 -18.91
C PHE A 9 2.61 -5.02 -18.62
N PRO A 10 2.16 -4.31 -19.67
CA PRO A 10 1.58 -2.97 -19.53
C PRO A 10 0.21 -2.98 -18.83
N SER A 11 -0.51 -4.09 -18.89
CA SER A 11 -1.83 -4.24 -18.27
C SER A 11 -2.24 -5.71 -18.18
N VAL A 12 -3.23 -5.98 -17.37
CA VAL A 12 -3.86 -7.31 -17.27
C VAL A 12 -4.55 -7.72 -18.58
N ASP A 13 -5.13 -6.79 -19.35
CA ASP A 13 -5.71 -7.07 -20.67
C ASP A 13 -4.65 -7.56 -21.68
N TYR A 14 -3.43 -7.04 -21.57
CA TYR A 14 -2.33 -7.54 -22.38
C TYR A 14 -2.03 -9.00 -22.03
N LEU A 15 -2.01 -9.35 -20.73
CA LEU A 15 -1.83 -10.73 -20.29
C LEU A 15 -2.94 -11.64 -20.80
N VAL A 16 -4.21 -11.21 -20.74
CA VAL A 16 -5.36 -11.98 -21.31
C VAL A 16 -5.10 -12.32 -22.77
N ARG A 17 -4.73 -11.33 -23.59
CA ARG A 17 -4.42 -11.56 -25.03
C ARG A 17 -3.25 -12.50 -25.23
N VAL A 18 -2.22 -12.43 -24.42
CA VAL A 18 -1.08 -13.36 -24.47
C VAL A 18 -1.54 -14.79 -24.17
N ILE A 19 -2.38 -14.97 -23.14
CA ILE A 19 -2.93 -16.30 -22.78
C ILE A 19 -3.85 -16.82 -23.86
N GLU A 20 -4.75 -16.02 -24.41
CA GLU A 20 -5.64 -16.40 -25.53
C GLU A 20 -4.84 -16.88 -26.75
N ASN A 21 -3.74 -16.20 -27.07
CA ASN A 21 -2.86 -16.62 -28.15
C ASN A 21 -2.09 -17.91 -27.82
N ALA A 22 -1.65 -18.05 -26.56
CA ALA A 22 -0.96 -19.27 -26.10
C ALA A 22 -1.89 -20.49 -26.13
N VAL A 23 -3.15 -20.34 -25.73
CA VAL A 23 -4.18 -21.41 -25.78
C VAL A 23 -4.36 -21.94 -27.20
N ARG A 24 -4.27 -21.10 -28.23
CA ARG A 24 -4.43 -21.50 -29.64
C ARG A 24 -3.29 -22.39 -30.14
N VAL A 25 -2.12 -22.32 -29.53
CA VAL A 25 -0.92 -23.08 -30.00
C VAL A 25 -0.53 -24.23 -29.07
N VAL A 26 -1.07 -24.29 -27.87
CA VAL A 26 -0.87 -25.38 -26.92
C VAL A 26 -1.82 -26.54 -27.29
N ALA A 27 -1.29 -27.75 -27.38
CA ALA A 27 -2.10 -28.94 -27.68
C ALA A 27 -3.14 -29.18 -26.55
N PRO A 28 -4.32 -29.76 -26.89
CA PRO A 28 -5.29 -30.19 -25.87
C PRO A 28 -4.64 -31.12 -24.84
N GLY A 29 -4.95 -30.95 -23.56
CA GLY A 29 -4.28 -31.63 -22.44
C GLY A 29 -2.95 -31.00 -22.01
N GLY A 30 -2.45 -30.01 -22.74
CA GLY A 30 -1.26 -29.27 -22.38
C GLY A 30 -1.50 -28.24 -21.28
N SER A 31 -0.44 -27.53 -20.90
CA SER A 31 -0.49 -26.55 -19.82
C SER A 31 0.31 -25.29 -20.15
N ILE A 32 -0.14 -24.16 -19.62
CA ILE A 32 0.59 -22.89 -19.64
C ILE A 32 1.04 -22.61 -18.20
N PHE A 33 2.36 -22.54 -17.98
CA PHE A 33 2.94 -22.20 -16.70
C PHE A 33 3.27 -20.69 -16.65
N ILE A 34 2.81 -20.02 -15.59
CA ILE A 34 3.08 -18.60 -15.33
C ILE A 34 3.71 -18.52 -13.94
N GLY A 35 5.00 -18.25 -13.88
CA GLY A 35 5.77 -18.24 -12.64
C GLY A 35 6.11 -16.85 -12.15
N ASP A 36 6.33 -16.73 -10.84
CA ASP A 36 6.76 -15.51 -10.15
C ASP A 36 5.77 -14.34 -10.25
N VAL A 37 4.47 -14.61 -10.27
CA VAL A 37 3.43 -13.59 -10.31
C VAL A 37 3.39 -12.86 -8.97
N ARG A 38 3.45 -11.53 -8.99
CA ARG A 38 3.33 -10.68 -7.80
C ARG A 38 1.88 -10.62 -7.33
N ASN A 39 1.67 -10.80 -6.03
CA ASN A 39 0.34 -10.88 -5.44
C ASN A 39 -0.21 -9.50 -5.03
N LEU A 40 -1.30 -9.07 -5.68
CA LEU A 40 -1.95 -7.79 -5.39
C LEU A 40 -2.50 -7.72 -3.97
N GLN A 41 -3.05 -8.81 -3.43
CA GLN A 41 -3.59 -8.84 -2.07
C GLN A 41 -2.50 -8.62 -1.00
N LEU A 42 -1.25 -8.96 -1.31
CA LEU A 42 -0.10 -8.79 -0.43
C LEU A 42 0.76 -7.56 -0.75
N LEU A 43 0.34 -6.68 -1.68
CA LEU A 43 1.12 -5.52 -2.09
C LEU A 43 1.42 -4.57 -0.92
N GLU A 44 0.45 -4.28 -0.07
CA GLU A 44 0.64 -3.45 1.13
C GLU A 44 1.67 -4.08 2.09
N ALA A 45 1.55 -5.38 2.36
CA ALA A 45 2.48 -6.10 3.23
C ALA A 45 3.89 -6.16 2.64
N PHE A 46 4.01 -6.30 1.32
CA PHE A 46 5.29 -6.23 0.60
C PHE A 46 5.93 -4.85 0.74
N GLN A 47 5.21 -3.78 0.39
CA GLN A 47 5.74 -2.41 0.49
C GLN A 47 6.08 -2.03 1.93
N LEU A 48 5.31 -2.52 2.91
CA LEU A 48 5.61 -2.37 4.32
C LEU A 48 6.92 -3.06 4.71
N SER A 49 7.16 -4.28 4.23
CA SER A 49 8.42 -5.01 4.49
C SER A 49 9.63 -4.26 3.92
N VAL A 50 9.48 -3.64 2.75
CA VAL A 50 10.51 -2.81 2.12
C VAL A 50 10.75 -1.52 2.91
N ALA A 51 9.68 -0.84 3.34
CA ALA A 51 9.77 0.38 4.14
C ALA A 51 10.43 0.13 5.50
N LEU A 52 10.06 -0.96 6.20
CA LEU A 52 10.70 -1.38 7.45
C LEU A 52 12.20 -1.66 7.29
N HIS A 53 12.60 -2.27 6.17
CA HIS A 53 14.00 -2.52 5.88
C HIS A 53 14.79 -1.22 5.66
N LYS A 54 14.18 -0.22 5.01
CA LYS A 54 14.81 1.09 4.70
C LYS A 54 14.88 2.03 5.89
N LEU A 55 13.77 2.15 6.64
CA LEU A 55 13.61 3.13 7.73
C LEU A 55 13.99 2.55 9.10
N GLY A 56 14.09 1.23 9.21
CA GLY A 56 14.36 0.53 10.47
C GLY A 56 13.11 0.20 11.28
N PRO A 57 13.26 -0.69 12.29
CA PRO A 57 12.14 -1.20 13.09
C PRO A 57 11.52 -0.17 14.04
N ASN A 58 12.20 0.94 14.31
CA ASN A 58 11.76 2.02 15.20
C ASN A 58 11.22 3.23 14.43
N ALA A 59 10.96 3.11 13.13
CA ALA A 59 10.40 4.18 12.33
C ALA A 59 9.04 4.64 12.86
N ASP A 60 8.75 5.92 12.71
CA ASP A 60 7.45 6.47 13.06
C ASP A 60 6.34 5.78 12.25
N PRO A 61 5.26 5.28 12.89
CA PRO A 61 4.18 4.57 12.21
C PRO A 61 3.54 5.36 11.07
N ALA A 62 3.40 6.68 11.20
CA ALA A 62 2.82 7.52 10.17
C ALA A 62 3.77 7.71 8.98
N GLU A 63 5.05 7.94 9.24
CA GLU A 63 6.08 8.01 8.20
C GLU A 63 6.17 6.69 7.43
N LEU A 64 6.18 5.57 8.16
CA LEU A 64 6.20 4.23 7.60
C LEU A 64 5.00 4.00 6.66
N TRP A 65 3.79 4.36 7.12
CA TRP A 65 2.58 4.20 6.32
C TRP A 65 2.54 5.13 5.11
N SER A 66 3.01 6.36 5.24
CA SER A 66 3.15 7.30 4.12
C SER A 66 4.08 6.75 3.02
N HIS A 67 5.21 6.15 3.41
CA HIS A 67 6.11 5.49 2.47
C HIS A 67 5.44 4.32 1.75
N VAL A 68 4.67 3.50 2.47
CA VAL A 68 3.91 2.38 1.90
C VAL A 68 2.91 2.86 0.86
N GLN A 69 2.10 3.88 1.19
CA GLN A 69 1.10 4.43 0.27
C GLN A 69 1.74 5.01 -1.00
N THR A 70 2.80 5.80 -0.82
CA THR A 70 3.55 6.36 -1.95
C THR A 70 4.13 5.26 -2.84
N ALA A 71 4.69 4.20 -2.26
CA ALA A 71 5.24 3.09 -3.01
C ALA A 71 4.17 2.31 -3.80
N ILE A 72 2.97 2.13 -3.22
CA ILE A 72 1.83 1.50 -3.90
C ILE A 72 1.36 2.36 -5.08
N GLU A 73 1.22 3.67 -4.90
CA GLU A 73 0.83 4.60 -5.97
C GLU A 73 1.84 4.65 -7.12
N GLN A 74 3.12 4.46 -6.80
CA GLN A 74 4.23 4.48 -7.75
C GLN A 74 4.58 3.09 -8.32
N GLU A 75 3.80 2.05 -8.01
CA GLU A 75 4.10 0.70 -8.47
C GLU A 75 4.02 0.60 -10.00
N GLU A 76 5.16 0.29 -10.62
CA GLU A 76 5.32 0.20 -12.08
C GLU A 76 5.28 -1.23 -12.60
N GLU A 77 5.35 -2.22 -11.73
CA GLU A 77 5.20 -3.61 -12.11
C GLU A 77 3.73 -4.05 -12.02
N LEU A 78 3.33 -4.95 -12.92
CA LEU A 78 2.00 -5.55 -12.90
C LEU A 78 1.88 -6.51 -11.72
N VAL A 79 0.93 -6.24 -10.84
CA VAL A 79 0.62 -7.02 -9.65
C VAL A 79 -0.79 -7.57 -9.79
N ILE A 80 -0.99 -8.87 -9.60
CA ILE A 80 -2.22 -9.57 -9.97
C ILE A 80 -2.80 -10.31 -8.76
N ASP A 81 -4.10 -10.15 -8.53
CA ASP A 81 -4.85 -10.94 -7.57
C ASP A 81 -4.94 -12.40 -8.04
N PRO A 82 -4.62 -13.39 -7.19
CA PRO A 82 -4.77 -14.80 -7.55
C PRO A 82 -6.13 -15.16 -8.14
N ALA A 83 -7.23 -14.56 -7.67
CA ALA A 83 -8.58 -14.79 -8.17
C ALA A 83 -8.75 -14.48 -9.67
N PHE A 84 -7.90 -13.62 -10.23
CA PHE A 84 -7.89 -13.32 -11.67
C PHE A 84 -7.82 -14.60 -12.53
N PHE A 85 -6.95 -15.52 -12.17
CA PHE A 85 -6.73 -16.72 -12.97
C PHE A 85 -7.89 -17.69 -12.94
N TYR A 86 -8.65 -17.73 -11.85
CA TYR A 86 -9.89 -18.52 -11.80
C TYR A 86 -10.99 -17.91 -12.67
N VAL A 87 -11.17 -16.58 -12.61
CA VAL A 87 -12.12 -15.88 -13.48
C VAL A 87 -11.70 -16.00 -14.95
N LEU A 88 -10.39 -15.92 -15.24
CA LEU A 88 -9.86 -16.11 -16.57
C LEU A 88 -10.15 -17.53 -17.09
N ALA A 89 -9.90 -18.56 -16.29
CA ALA A 89 -10.17 -19.94 -16.67
C ALA A 89 -11.66 -20.18 -16.98
N ALA A 90 -12.55 -19.52 -16.27
CA ALA A 90 -14.00 -19.63 -16.51
C ALA A 90 -14.48 -18.88 -17.76
N ASN A 91 -13.75 -17.86 -18.25
CA ASN A 91 -14.20 -16.95 -19.31
C ASN A 91 -13.38 -17.03 -20.60
N VAL A 92 -12.18 -17.60 -20.58
CA VAL A 92 -11.35 -17.75 -21.78
C VAL A 92 -11.58 -19.14 -22.41
N PRO A 93 -12.15 -19.23 -23.62
CA PRO A 93 -12.39 -20.50 -24.28
C PRO A 93 -11.11 -21.31 -24.46
N GLY A 94 -11.18 -22.60 -24.17
CA GLY A 94 -10.05 -23.51 -24.28
C GLY A 94 -9.18 -23.62 -23.04
N VAL A 95 -9.41 -22.80 -22.01
CA VAL A 95 -8.81 -23.00 -20.67
C VAL A 95 -9.75 -23.89 -19.86
N ALA A 96 -9.28 -25.07 -19.46
CA ALA A 96 -10.07 -26.03 -18.68
C ALA A 96 -10.04 -25.73 -17.16
N GLY A 97 -9.08 -24.93 -16.69
CA GLY A 97 -9.00 -24.53 -15.30
C GLY A 97 -7.64 -23.93 -14.94
N ALA A 98 -7.56 -23.35 -13.75
CA ALA A 98 -6.38 -22.75 -13.17
C ALA A 98 -5.99 -23.46 -11.86
N GLU A 99 -4.69 -23.67 -11.68
CA GLU A 99 -4.10 -24.14 -10.43
C GLU A 99 -3.11 -23.09 -9.95
N ILE A 100 -3.36 -22.55 -8.75
CA ILE A 100 -2.49 -21.56 -8.13
C ILE A 100 -1.69 -22.23 -7.03
N SER A 101 -0.42 -21.92 -6.92
CA SER A 101 0.45 -22.53 -5.91
C SER A 101 1.35 -21.49 -5.25
N LEU A 102 1.47 -21.60 -3.93
CA LEU A 102 2.49 -20.88 -3.17
C LEU A 102 3.88 -21.42 -3.54
N LYS A 103 4.88 -20.54 -3.48
CA LYS A 103 6.28 -20.92 -3.71
C LYS A 103 6.78 -21.90 -2.64
N ARG A 104 7.54 -22.91 -3.08
CA ARG A 104 8.26 -23.82 -2.17
C ARG A 104 9.53 -23.18 -1.65
N GLY A 105 9.97 -23.61 -0.47
CA GLY A 105 11.22 -23.20 0.16
C GLY A 105 11.06 -22.54 1.52
N ARG A 106 12.14 -22.57 2.33
CA ARG A 106 12.18 -21.98 3.67
C ARG A 106 12.79 -20.58 3.70
N ASN A 107 13.44 -20.16 2.63
CA ASN A 107 14.06 -18.84 2.57
C ASN A 107 12.97 -17.76 2.64
N SER A 108 13.12 -16.82 3.58
CA SER A 108 12.24 -15.67 3.70
C SER A 108 12.73 -14.56 2.77
N ASN A 109 12.23 -14.54 1.55
CA ASN A 109 12.53 -13.53 0.54
C ASN A 109 11.26 -13.11 -0.20
N GLU A 110 11.37 -12.13 -1.08
CA GLU A 110 10.25 -11.63 -1.89
C GLU A 110 9.52 -12.76 -2.65
N LEU A 111 10.28 -13.66 -3.29
CA LEU A 111 9.70 -14.73 -4.12
C LEU A 111 8.82 -15.67 -3.30
N THR A 112 9.30 -16.14 -2.16
CA THR A 112 8.58 -17.13 -1.33
C THR A 112 7.42 -16.53 -0.55
N ARG A 113 7.45 -15.22 -0.29
CA ARG A 113 6.48 -14.52 0.55
C ARG A 113 5.36 -13.87 -0.24
N PHE A 114 5.67 -13.19 -1.34
CA PHE A 114 4.77 -12.27 -2.01
C PHE A 114 4.46 -12.64 -3.46
N ARG A 115 5.03 -13.74 -3.96
CA ARG A 115 4.78 -14.24 -5.33
C ARG A 115 4.18 -15.63 -5.31
N TYR A 116 3.56 -16.00 -6.41
CA TYR A 116 2.94 -17.31 -6.63
C TYR A 116 3.14 -17.80 -8.05
N ASP A 117 2.82 -19.07 -8.27
CA ASP A 117 2.88 -19.73 -9.56
C ASP A 117 1.47 -20.17 -9.99
N VAL A 118 1.25 -20.19 -11.29
CA VAL A 118 -0.02 -20.57 -11.90
C VAL A 118 0.22 -21.60 -13.00
N VAL A 119 -0.63 -22.63 -13.05
CA VAL A 119 -0.74 -23.57 -14.15
C VAL A 119 -2.14 -23.46 -14.74
N LEU A 120 -2.25 -23.03 -15.99
CA LEU A 120 -3.50 -23.07 -16.73
C LEU A 120 -3.55 -24.36 -17.55
N ARG A 121 -4.61 -25.14 -17.40
CA ARG A 121 -4.86 -26.36 -18.17
C ARG A 121 -5.59 -26.03 -19.46
N VAL A 122 -5.13 -26.57 -20.59
CA VAL A 122 -5.67 -26.30 -21.92
C VAL A 122 -6.40 -27.52 -22.46
N GLY A 123 -7.58 -27.31 -23.05
CA GLY A 123 -8.41 -28.37 -23.63
C GLY A 123 -9.36 -28.99 -22.63
N ASP A 124 -9.91 -30.15 -23.00
CA ASP A 124 -10.88 -30.86 -22.18
C ASP A 124 -10.14 -31.72 -21.14
N VAL A 125 -10.15 -31.27 -19.88
CA VAL A 125 -9.54 -31.99 -18.77
C VAL A 125 -10.65 -32.39 -17.81
N SER A 126 -10.83 -33.70 -17.60
CA SER A 126 -11.75 -34.20 -16.56
C SER A 126 -11.34 -33.68 -15.20
N ARG A 127 -12.24 -32.93 -14.57
CA ARG A 127 -12.03 -32.38 -13.23
C ARG A 127 -13.29 -32.66 -12.39
N ILE A 128 -13.10 -32.96 -11.13
CA ILE A 128 -14.20 -33.17 -10.20
C ILE A 128 -14.50 -31.84 -9.52
N SER A 129 -15.74 -31.36 -9.58
CA SER A 129 -16.18 -30.28 -8.71
C SER A 129 -16.32 -30.83 -7.29
N CYS A 130 -15.59 -30.22 -6.38
CA CYS A 130 -15.35 -30.63 -5.01
C CYS A 130 -16.51 -31.31 -4.29
N PRO A 131 -16.47 -32.62 -4.07
CA PRO A 131 -17.24 -33.32 -3.04
C PRO A 131 -16.33 -33.73 -1.88
N GLY A 132 -15.14 -33.13 -1.73
CA GLY A 132 -14.21 -33.53 -0.70
C GLY A 132 -14.62 -33.04 0.68
N THR A 133 -14.17 -33.73 1.70
CA THR A 133 -14.25 -33.26 3.08
C THR A 133 -13.51 -31.93 3.19
N CYS A 134 -14.19 -30.90 3.64
CA CYS A 134 -13.62 -29.57 3.84
C CYS A 134 -13.52 -29.29 5.34
N ILE A 135 -12.32 -29.01 5.81
CA ILE A 135 -12.03 -28.70 7.20
C ILE A 135 -11.60 -27.24 7.27
N ASP A 136 -12.15 -26.48 8.22
CA ASP A 136 -11.71 -25.12 8.51
C ASP A 136 -10.70 -25.14 9.66
N TRP A 137 -9.47 -24.75 9.37
CA TRP A 137 -8.36 -24.79 10.31
C TRP A 137 -8.59 -23.95 11.55
N GLN A 138 -9.08 -22.73 11.37
CA GLN A 138 -9.29 -21.78 12.46
C GLN A 138 -10.49 -22.17 13.32
N GLN A 139 -11.61 -22.55 12.69
CA GLN A 139 -12.82 -22.96 13.42
C GLN A 139 -12.58 -24.20 14.27
N GLN A 140 -11.80 -25.14 13.78
CA GLN A 140 -11.48 -26.36 14.51
C GLN A 140 -10.23 -26.24 15.39
N ARG A 141 -9.54 -25.09 15.36
CA ARG A 141 -8.30 -24.85 16.11
C ARG A 141 -7.27 -25.94 15.90
N LEU A 142 -7.10 -26.36 14.65
CA LEU A 142 -6.21 -27.45 14.31
C LEU A 142 -4.74 -27.05 14.45
N SER A 143 -3.92 -28.06 14.70
CA SER A 143 -2.47 -28.00 14.61
C SER A 143 -1.96 -29.01 13.58
N LEU A 144 -0.73 -28.82 13.07
CA LEU A 144 -0.15 -29.76 12.11
C LEU A 144 -0.07 -31.21 12.66
N PRO A 145 0.34 -31.46 13.92
CA PRO A 145 0.30 -32.81 14.50
C PRO A 145 -1.12 -33.43 14.49
N GLN A 146 -2.16 -32.64 14.82
CA GLN A 146 -3.53 -33.14 14.81
C GLN A 146 -4.02 -33.48 13.40
N LEU A 147 -3.69 -32.66 12.39
CA LEU A 147 -3.99 -32.97 11.01
C LEU A 147 -3.31 -34.28 10.56
N VAL A 148 -2.02 -34.42 10.87
CA VAL A 148 -1.23 -35.61 10.56
C VAL A 148 -1.82 -36.83 11.26
N GLU A 149 -2.24 -36.69 12.52
CA GLU A 149 -2.89 -37.77 13.26
C GLU A 149 -4.23 -38.15 12.63
N THR A 150 -5.03 -37.17 12.20
CA THR A 150 -6.31 -37.42 11.49
C THR A 150 -6.04 -38.20 10.19
N VAL A 151 -5.09 -37.78 9.39
CA VAL A 151 -4.73 -38.45 8.14
C VAL A 151 -4.20 -39.86 8.38
N ARG A 152 -3.47 -40.10 9.49
CA ARG A 152 -2.86 -41.38 9.85
C ARG A 152 -3.82 -42.37 10.45
N ASN A 153 -4.78 -41.90 11.30
CA ASN A 153 -5.68 -42.76 12.08
C ASN A 153 -6.91 -43.18 11.26
N GLU A 154 -7.29 -42.49 10.22
CA GLU A 154 -8.31 -42.96 9.29
C GLU A 154 -7.71 -44.07 8.43
N GLN A 155 -8.44 -45.21 8.39
CA GLN A 155 -8.06 -46.31 7.50
C GLN A 155 -8.00 -45.79 6.06
N PRO A 156 -7.06 -46.26 5.21
CA PRO A 156 -6.89 -45.77 3.82
C PRO A 156 -8.18 -45.80 3.00
N ASP A 157 -9.11 -46.73 3.31
CA ASP A 157 -10.39 -46.86 2.63
C ASP A 157 -11.46 -45.87 3.10
N HIS A 158 -11.26 -45.18 4.24
CA HIS A 158 -12.20 -44.22 4.80
C HIS A 158 -11.79 -42.76 4.54
N LEU A 159 -10.51 -42.49 4.19
CA LEU A 159 -10.11 -41.17 3.79
C LEU A 159 -10.75 -40.81 2.43
N PRO A 160 -11.33 -39.62 2.28
CA PRO A 160 -11.84 -39.14 1.00
C PRO A 160 -10.71 -39.08 -0.02
N ASP A 161 -11.03 -39.22 -1.29
CA ASP A 161 -10.05 -39.09 -2.38
C ASP A 161 -9.37 -37.72 -2.37
N HIS A 162 -10.06 -36.72 -1.80
CA HIS A 162 -9.58 -35.36 -1.61
C HIS A 162 -9.96 -34.82 -0.24
N LEU A 163 -8.98 -34.26 0.46
CA LEU A 163 -9.17 -33.51 1.70
C LEU A 163 -8.73 -32.06 1.51
N ILE A 164 -9.61 -31.11 1.83
CA ILE A 164 -9.32 -29.69 1.76
C ILE A 164 -9.29 -29.12 3.17
N VAL A 165 -8.17 -28.50 3.53
CA VAL A 165 -8.01 -27.76 4.78
C VAL A 165 -7.91 -26.27 4.46
N ARG A 166 -8.88 -25.49 4.93
CA ARG A 166 -9.01 -24.07 4.62
C ARG A 166 -8.54 -23.17 5.75
N ASN A 167 -8.22 -21.94 5.41
CA ASN A 167 -7.92 -20.83 6.33
C ASN A 167 -6.73 -21.11 7.25
N ILE A 168 -5.63 -21.65 6.73
CA ILE A 168 -4.40 -21.83 7.48
C ILE A 168 -3.64 -20.51 7.47
N THR A 169 -3.35 -19.95 8.65
CA THR A 169 -2.61 -18.69 8.77
C THR A 169 -1.16 -18.87 8.33
N ASN A 170 -0.71 -18.04 7.40
CA ASN A 170 0.60 -18.12 6.75
C ASN A 170 1.68 -17.40 7.54
N ALA A 171 2.56 -18.16 8.18
CA ALA A 171 3.68 -17.62 8.97
C ALA A 171 4.66 -16.75 8.15
N ARG A 172 4.65 -16.85 6.80
CA ARG A 172 5.55 -16.06 5.96
C ARG A 172 5.18 -14.58 5.86
N VAL A 173 3.89 -14.24 6.04
CA VAL A 173 3.37 -12.89 5.73
C VAL A 173 2.53 -12.28 6.85
N ILE A 174 2.12 -13.08 7.85
CA ILE A 174 1.17 -12.65 8.87
C ILE A 174 1.61 -11.39 9.62
N ASN A 175 2.89 -11.25 9.92
CA ASN A 175 3.41 -10.11 10.67
C ASN A 175 3.23 -8.79 9.90
N GLU A 176 3.59 -8.77 8.63
CA GLU A 176 3.47 -7.59 7.78
C GLU A 176 2.00 -7.30 7.43
N VAL A 177 1.19 -8.33 7.21
CA VAL A 177 -0.25 -8.14 6.97
C VAL A 177 -0.91 -7.49 8.18
N ARG A 178 -0.65 -7.98 9.39
CA ARG A 178 -1.21 -7.41 10.63
C ARG A 178 -0.73 -6.00 10.90
N LEU A 179 0.56 -5.76 10.70
CA LEU A 179 1.09 -4.42 10.87
C LEU A 179 0.48 -3.44 9.85
N ALA A 180 0.29 -3.86 8.60
CA ALA A 180 -0.40 -3.06 7.59
C ALA A 180 -1.87 -2.81 7.97
N ASP A 181 -2.59 -3.81 8.49
CA ASP A 181 -3.98 -3.64 8.97
C ASP A 181 -4.05 -2.71 10.19
N LYS A 182 -3.09 -2.81 11.12
CA LYS A 182 -3.00 -1.90 12.27
C LYS A 182 -2.76 -0.46 11.84
N LEU A 183 -1.84 -0.23 10.89
CA LEU A 183 -1.51 1.11 10.37
C LEU A 183 -2.65 1.71 9.53
N SER A 184 -3.36 0.89 8.75
CA SER A 184 -4.40 1.36 7.83
C SER A 184 -5.79 1.47 8.46
N ARG A 185 -6.15 0.55 9.37
CA ARG A 185 -7.53 0.35 9.85
C ARG A 185 -7.68 0.45 11.36
N ASN A 186 -6.57 0.62 12.09
CA ASN A 186 -6.52 0.61 13.56
C ASN A 186 -7.17 -0.67 14.16
N SER A 187 -7.02 -1.81 13.48
CA SER A 187 -7.59 -3.11 13.84
C SER A 187 -6.51 -3.97 14.50
N GLU A 188 -6.77 -4.40 15.73
CA GLU A 188 -5.94 -5.42 16.42
C GLU A 188 -6.69 -6.75 16.37
N GLN A 189 -6.12 -7.73 15.68
CA GLN A 189 -6.60 -9.11 15.70
C GLN A 189 -5.71 -9.98 16.59
N GLU A 190 -6.30 -10.88 17.37
CA GLU A 190 -5.54 -11.83 18.20
C GLU A 190 -4.67 -12.76 17.36
N ILE A 191 -3.55 -13.19 17.95
CA ILE A 191 -2.57 -14.04 17.27
C ILE A 191 -3.06 -15.49 17.31
N GLU A 192 -3.54 -15.96 16.18
CA GLU A 192 -3.73 -17.39 15.95
C GLU A 192 -2.38 -18.04 15.55
N THR A 193 -2.29 -19.33 15.78
CA THR A 193 -1.09 -20.11 15.45
C THR A 193 -0.86 -20.10 13.95
N ALA A 194 0.17 -19.42 13.48
CA ALA A 194 0.56 -19.38 12.07
C ALA A 194 1.51 -20.53 11.74
N ILE A 195 1.35 -21.14 10.57
CA ILE A 195 2.17 -22.27 10.10
C ILE A 195 2.95 -21.86 8.86
N HIS A 196 4.19 -22.33 8.80
CA HIS A 196 5.00 -22.14 7.61
C HIS A 196 4.58 -23.15 6.52
N PRO A 197 4.19 -22.71 5.31
CA PRO A 197 3.69 -23.64 4.27
C PRO A 197 4.64 -24.81 3.97
N GLN A 198 5.95 -24.60 4.09
CA GLN A 198 6.96 -25.64 3.86
C GLN A 198 6.87 -26.81 4.85
N ASP A 199 6.25 -26.61 6.03
CA ASP A 199 6.10 -27.68 7.04
C ASP A 199 5.19 -28.80 6.53
N PHE A 200 4.15 -28.44 5.74
CA PHE A 200 3.29 -29.44 5.10
C PHE A 200 4.03 -30.24 4.04
N TRP A 201 4.83 -29.62 3.19
CA TRP A 201 5.62 -30.31 2.18
C TRP A 201 6.75 -31.19 2.77
N GLN A 202 7.13 -30.95 4.02
CA GLN A 202 8.17 -31.70 4.71
C GLN A 202 7.61 -32.73 5.71
N ALA A 203 6.29 -32.77 5.93
CA ALA A 203 5.67 -33.77 6.78
C ALA A 203 5.73 -35.15 6.09
N PRO A 204 6.46 -36.15 6.65
CA PRO A 204 6.63 -37.45 6.01
C PRO A 204 5.30 -38.18 5.78
N GLU A 205 4.37 -37.98 6.71
CA GLU A 205 3.05 -38.64 6.68
C GLU A 205 2.13 -38.15 5.56
N LEU A 206 2.42 -36.97 5.01
CA LEU A 206 1.65 -36.39 3.91
C LEU A 206 2.26 -36.69 2.54
N GLN A 207 3.40 -37.39 2.47
CA GLN A 207 4.10 -37.67 1.20
C GLN A 207 3.36 -38.71 0.32
N ASP A 208 2.45 -39.48 0.91
CA ASP A 208 1.60 -40.42 0.17
C ASP A 208 0.44 -39.73 -0.58
N TYR A 209 0.36 -38.42 -0.49
CA TYR A 209 -0.64 -37.58 -1.16
C TYR A 209 0.00 -36.59 -2.12
N ASP A 210 -0.71 -36.30 -3.20
CA ASP A 210 -0.46 -35.12 -4.03
C ASP A 210 -0.90 -33.87 -3.23
N LEU A 211 0.11 -33.10 -2.76
CA LEU A 211 -0.09 -31.97 -1.89
C LEU A 211 0.03 -30.67 -2.66
N ARG A 212 -1.03 -29.85 -2.67
CA ARG A 212 -1.05 -28.52 -3.23
C ARG A 212 -1.41 -27.51 -2.15
N ILE A 213 -0.68 -26.40 -2.09
CA ILE A 213 -0.97 -25.25 -1.22
C ILE A 213 -1.34 -24.08 -2.12
N THR A 214 -2.54 -23.53 -1.92
CA THR A 214 -3.11 -22.45 -2.71
C THR A 214 -3.57 -21.31 -1.81
N TYR A 215 -3.87 -20.14 -2.37
CA TYR A 215 -4.41 -19.03 -1.59
C TYR A 215 -5.85 -19.26 -1.21
N SER A 216 -6.20 -18.94 0.05
CA SER A 216 -7.58 -18.90 0.51
C SER A 216 -8.36 -17.79 -0.17
N HIS A 217 -9.50 -18.13 -0.79
CA HIS A 217 -10.39 -17.15 -1.39
C HIS A 217 -11.84 -17.48 -1.03
N PRO A 218 -12.67 -16.51 -0.63
CA PRO A 218 -12.48 -15.06 -0.49
C PRO A 218 -11.99 -14.61 0.91
N ARG A 219 -11.46 -15.52 1.72
CA ARG A 219 -11.06 -15.25 3.10
C ARG A 219 -9.64 -14.67 3.17
N GLY A 220 -9.22 -14.17 4.30
CA GLY A 220 -8.04 -13.37 4.60
C GLY A 220 -6.80 -13.53 3.70
N ARG A 221 -6.22 -12.42 3.29
CA ARG A 221 -4.99 -12.34 2.47
C ARG A 221 -3.76 -12.98 3.13
N GLU A 222 -3.83 -13.20 4.44
CA GLU A 222 -2.83 -13.87 5.27
C GLU A 222 -2.98 -15.38 5.34
N CYS A 223 -4.00 -15.96 4.68
CA CYS A 223 -4.31 -17.38 4.76
C CYS A 223 -3.99 -18.12 3.45
N PHE A 224 -3.79 -19.42 3.59
CA PHE A 224 -3.73 -20.36 2.47
C PHE A 224 -4.58 -21.60 2.76
N ASP A 225 -4.89 -22.34 1.70
CA ASP A 225 -5.60 -23.62 1.74
C ASP A 225 -4.65 -24.75 1.34
N LEU A 226 -4.83 -25.89 1.99
CA LEU A 226 -4.12 -27.12 1.69
C LEU A 226 -5.08 -28.10 1.01
N VAL A 227 -4.70 -28.62 -0.14
CA VAL A 227 -5.41 -29.67 -0.85
C VAL A 227 -4.55 -30.93 -0.84
N LEU A 228 -5.04 -31.99 -0.22
CA LEU A 228 -4.46 -33.32 -0.23
C LEU A 228 -5.29 -34.19 -1.17
N SER A 229 -4.68 -34.83 -2.13
CA SER A 229 -5.31 -35.75 -3.06
C SER A 229 -4.59 -37.09 -3.04
N LYS A 230 -5.31 -38.23 -3.02
CA LYS A 230 -4.67 -39.52 -3.18
C LYS A 230 -4.03 -39.64 -4.55
N HIS A 231 -2.88 -40.29 -4.63
CA HIS A 231 -2.19 -40.50 -5.90
C HIS A 231 -3.08 -41.22 -6.93
N GLY A 232 -3.07 -40.72 -8.15
CA GLY A 232 -3.84 -41.31 -9.24
C GLY A 232 -5.33 -40.97 -9.28
N THR A 233 -5.81 -40.12 -8.37
CA THR A 233 -7.18 -39.63 -8.42
C THR A 233 -7.35 -38.54 -9.48
N THR A 234 -8.60 -38.36 -9.95
CA THR A 234 -8.92 -37.29 -10.89
C THR A 234 -8.65 -35.92 -10.25
N PRO A 235 -7.95 -34.99 -10.93
CA PRO A 235 -7.63 -33.68 -10.35
C PRO A 235 -8.87 -32.93 -9.89
N LEU A 236 -8.79 -32.37 -8.68
CA LEU A 236 -9.86 -31.56 -8.08
C LEU A 236 -9.86 -30.14 -8.68
N THR A 237 -11.04 -29.63 -9.00
CA THR A 237 -11.22 -28.20 -9.27
C THR A 237 -10.90 -27.41 -8.01
N ASP A 238 -10.15 -26.32 -8.12
CA ASP A 238 -9.86 -25.49 -6.96
C ASP A 238 -11.17 -24.95 -6.36
N PRO A 239 -11.35 -25.02 -5.03
CA PRO A 239 -12.57 -24.55 -4.39
C PRO A 239 -12.92 -23.08 -4.69
N ALA A 240 -11.90 -22.24 -4.87
CA ALA A 240 -12.07 -20.83 -5.22
C ALA A 240 -12.52 -20.63 -6.67
N GLU A 241 -12.25 -21.56 -7.58
CA GLU A 241 -12.63 -21.50 -8.99
C GLU A 241 -14.15 -21.52 -9.18
N ALA A 242 -14.85 -22.36 -8.43
CA ALA A 242 -16.31 -22.49 -8.53
C ALA A 242 -17.08 -21.22 -8.13
N GLU A 243 -16.55 -20.43 -7.20
CA GLU A 243 -17.11 -19.14 -6.80
C GLU A 243 -16.76 -18.03 -7.79
N SER A 244 -15.53 -18.04 -8.31
CA SER A 244 -15.02 -17.05 -9.25
C SER A 244 -15.68 -17.15 -10.63
N ALA A 245 -16.08 -18.35 -11.07
CA ALA A 245 -16.76 -18.59 -12.34
C ALA A 245 -18.09 -17.83 -12.51
N LYS A 246 -18.70 -17.40 -11.42
CA LYS A 246 -19.94 -16.63 -11.40
C LYS A 246 -19.76 -15.13 -11.64
N GLN A 247 -18.52 -14.64 -11.67
CA GLN A 247 -18.22 -13.22 -11.77
C GLN A 247 -18.03 -12.81 -13.22
N ALA A 248 -18.55 -11.63 -13.56
CA ALA A 248 -18.27 -11.03 -14.87
C ALA A 248 -16.77 -10.67 -15.00
N PRO A 249 -16.15 -10.88 -16.17
CA PRO A 249 -14.73 -10.65 -16.38
C PRO A 249 -14.39 -9.15 -16.49
N VAL A 250 -14.39 -8.45 -15.36
CA VAL A 250 -13.89 -7.08 -15.26
C VAL A 250 -12.43 -7.16 -14.81
N TRP A 251 -11.53 -7.31 -15.77
CA TRP A 251 -10.10 -7.60 -15.52
C TRP A 251 -9.40 -6.57 -14.63
N ASP A 252 -9.71 -5.29 -14.81
CA ASP A 252 -9.15 -4.17 -14.03
C ASP A 252 -9.34 -4.28 -12.50
N ARG A 253 -10.25 -5.14 -12.03
CA ARG A 253 -10.48 -5.36 -10.59
C ARG A 253 -9.41 -6.23 -9.95
N TYR A 254 -8.70 -7.00 -10.76
CA TYR A 254 -7.75 -8.02 -10.31
C TYR A 254 -6.29 -7.62 -10.48
N ALA A 255 -6.01 -6.40 -10.93
CA ALA A 255 -4.65 -5.94 -11.12
C ALA A 255 -4.52 -4.42 -10.93
N ASN A 256 -3.31 -3.96 -10.63
CA ASN A 256 -2.95 -2.56 -10.70
C ASN A 256 -2.81 -2.08 -12.17
N LYS A 257 -2.56 -0.78 -12.35
CA LYS A 257 -2.38 -0.14 -13.68
C LYS A 257 -0.98 0.48 -13.81
N PRO A 258 0.08 -0.32 -14.00
CA PRO A 258 1.47 0.15 -13.96
C PRO A 258 1.78 1.25 -14.97
N VAL A 259 1.31 1.10 -16.23
CA VAL A 259 1.54 2.11 -17.28
C VAL A 259 0.88 3.44 -16.92
N ARG A 260 -0.25 3.41 -16.23
CA ARG A 260 -0.95 4.62 -15.84
C ARG A 260 -0.12 5.44 -14.84
N ALA A 261 0.46 4.82 -13.81
CA ALA A 261 1.30 5.49 -12.83
C ALA A 261 2.50 6.17 -13.52
N ALA A 262 3.18 5.45 -14.40
CA ALA A 262 4.31 5.98 -15.17
C ALA A 262 3.90 7.11 -16.12
N VAL A 263 2.79 6.96 -16.85
CA VAL A 263 2.26 7.97 -17.78
C VAL A 263 1.81 9.22 -17.02
N VAL A 264 1.07 9.07 -15.94
CA VAL A 264 0.61 10.19 -15.10
C VAL A 264 1.80 10.99 -14.57
N ARG A 265 2.81 10.32 -14.01
CA ARG A 265 4.02 10.98 -13.50
C ARG A 265 4.74 11.76 -14.61
N ARG A 266 4.92 11.14 -15.79
CA ARG A 266 5.58 11.77 -16.94
C ARG A 266 4.79 12.96 -17.48
N LEU A 267 3.46 12.83 -17.59
CA LEU A 267 2.57 13.90 -18.01
C LEU A 267 2.56 15.06 -17.01
N THR A 268 2.47 14.77 -15.72
CA THR A 268 2.47 15.79 -14.66
C THR A 268 3.78 16.61 -14.69
N ALA A 269 4.92 15.95 -14.84
CA ALA A 269 6.21 16.62 -14.97
C ALA A 269 6.29 17.49 -16.25
N SER A 270 5.83 16.95 -17.38
CA SER A 270 5.79 17.67 -18.67
C SER A 270 4.84 18.87 -18.62
N ILE A 271 3.65 18.72 -18.07
CA ILE A 271 2.67 19.80 -17.92
C ILE A 271 3.22 20.90 -17.01
N ARG A 272 3.83 20.53 -15.88
CA ARG A 272 4.45 21.50 -14.95
C ARG A 272 5.54 22.30 -15.65
N ALA A 273 6.45 21.63 -16.37
CA ALA A 273 7.53 22.31 -17.13
C ALA A 273 6.96 23.27 -18.20
N GLN A 274 5.91 22.85 -18.92
CA GLN A 274 5.28 23.69 -19.94
C GLN A 274 4.58 24.92 -19.33
N ILE A 275 3.87 24.74 -18.20
CA ILE A 275 3.22 25.83 -17.46
C ILE A 275 4.27 26.81 -16.93
N SER A 276 5.36 26.32 -16.32
CA SER A 276 6.45 27.16 -15.79
C SER A 276 7.18 27.97 -16.86
N ASN A 277 7.18 27.50 -18.12
CA ASN A 277 7.74 28.26 -19.24
C ASN A 277 6.78 29.36 -19.78
N GLN A 278 5.49 29.27 -19.48
CA GLN A 278 4.45 30.17 -20.04
C GLN A 278 3.89 31.14 -19.01
N LEU A 279 3.95 30.79 -17.72
CA LEU A 279 3.38 31.59 -16.65
C LEU A 279 4.46 32.02 -15.65
N PRO A 280 4.28 33.19 -15.01
CA PRO A 280 5.07 33.56 -13.85
C PRO A 280 4.98 32.49 -12.73
N GLU A 281 6.02 32.35 -11.95
CA GLU A 281 6.15 31.31 -10.93
C GLU A 281 4.97 31.26 -9.95
N TYR A 282 4.44 32.42 -9.54
CA TYR A 282 3.29 32.51 -8.64
C TYR A 282 1.95 32.04 -9.26
N MET A 283 1.89 31.83 -10.58
CA MET A 283 0.72 31.28 -11.30
C MET A 283 0.85 29.78 -11.59
N VAL A 284 2.01 29.19 -11.36
CA VAL A 284 2.22 27.76 -11.54
C VAL A 284 1.49 26.99 -10.43
N PRO A 285 0.60 26.03 -10.76
CA PRO A 285 -0.09 25.25 -9.76
C PRO A 285 0.89 24.48 -8.86
N SER A 286 0.71 24.56 -7.54
CA SER A 286 1.49 23.80 -6.57
C SER A 286 1.29 22.30 -6.71
N ALA A 287 0.06 21.85 -7.04
CA ALA A 287 -0.28 20.45 -7.25
C ALA A 287 -1.04 20.23 -8.56
N LEU A 288 -0.70 19.13 -9.26
CA LEU A 288 -1.41 18.63 -10.43
C LEU A 288 -1.97 17.24 -10.07
N ILE A 289 -3.29 17.15 -9.92
CA ILE A 289 -3.96 15.95 -9.43
C ILE A 289 -4.61 15.23 -10.61
N PRO A 290 -4.15 14.03 -10.96
CA PRO A 290 -4.77 13.22 -12.00
C PRO A 290 -6.11 12.67 -11.50
N VAL A 291 -7.14 12.74 -12.35
CA VAL A 291 -8.46 12.16 -12.08
C VAL A 291 -8.87 11.25 -13.25
N ASP A 292 -9.53 10.13 -12.94
CA ASP A 292 -10.00 9.19 -13.97
C ASP A 292 -11.10 9.75 -14.82
N GLN A 293 -12.04 10.42 -14.17
CA GLN A 293 -13.18 11.07 -14.81
C GLN A 293 -13.47 12.37 -14.09
N LEU A 294 -13.81 13.38 -14.87
CA LEU A 294 -14.28 14.63 -14.31
C LEU A 294 -15.66 14.43 -13.68
N PRO A 295 -15.83 14.70 -12.37
CA PRO A 295 -17.14 14.59 -11.73
C PRO A 295 -18.08 15.63 -12.31
N LEU A 296 -19.22 15.16 -12.83
CA LEU A 296 -20.26 16.02 -13.41
C LEU A 296 -21.48 16.09 -12.51
N LEU A 297 -22.17 17.22 -12.55
CA LEU A 297 -23.50 17.37 -11.97
C LEU A 297 -24.56 16.69 -12.89
N PRO A 298 -25.78 16.40 -12.40
CA PRO A 298 -26.84 15.80 -13.21
C PRO A 298 -27.18 16.58 -14.51
N ASN A 299 -26.87 17.88 -14.54
CA ASN A 299 -27.04 18.74 -15.71
C ASN A 299 -25.83 18.75 -16.67
N GLY A 300 -24.86 17.85 -16.48
CA GLY A 300 -23.66 17.73 -17.31
C GLY A 300 -22.57 18.78 -17.04
N LYS A 301 -22.75 19.69 -16.11
CA LYS A 301 -21.71 20.67 -15.72
C LYS A 301 -20.72 20.08 -14.74
N LEU A 302 -19.48 20.61 -14.76
CA LEU A 302 -18.41 20.18 -13.86
C LEU A 302 -18.77 20.40 -12.38
N ASN A 303 -18.68 19.35 -11.55
CA ASN A 303 -18.88 19.42 -10.12
C ASN A 303 -17.57 19.84 -9.42
N ARG A 304 -17.37 21.16 -9.30
CA ARG A 304 -16.16 21.73 -8.66
C ARG A 304 -16.01 21.37 -7.18
N ASN A 305 -17.13 21.16 -6.48
CA ASN A 305 -17.07 20.77 -5.05
C ASN A 305 -16.55 19.33 -4.89
N ALA A 306 -16.97 18.41 -5.75
CA ALA A 306 -16.42 17.05 -5.76
C ALA A 306 -14.93 17.04 -6.13
N LEU A 307 -14.46 17.93 -7.03
CA LEU A 307 -13.03 18.06 -7.33
C LEU A 307 -12.22 18.56 -6.14
N ARG A 308 -12.74 19.51 -5.36
CA ARG A 308 -12.07 19.98 -4.13
C ARG A 308 -11.91 18.87 -3.10
N THR A 309 -12.93 18.01 -2.94
CA THR A 309 -12.84 16.85 -2.03
C THR A 309 -11.88 15.78 -2.52
N LEU A 310 -11.68 15.62 -3.83
CA LEU A 310 -10.67 14.72 -4.37
C LEU A 310 -9.26 15.23 -4.10
N GLY A 311 -9.02 16.54 -4.22
CA GLY A 311 -7.75 17.17 -3.85
C GLY A 311 -7.44 17.12 -2.35
N GLY A 312 -8.47 17.21 -1.50
CA GLY A 312 -8.32 17.09 -0.04
C GLY A 312 -8.05 15.67 0.47
N ARG A 313 -8.37 14.63 -0.33
CA ARG A 313 -8.08 13.23 0.03
C ARG A 313 -6.60 12.86 -0.12
N GLN A 314 -5.81 13.64 -0.84
CA GLN A 314 -4.36 13.49 -0.90
C GLN A 314 -3.62 14.20 0.24
N LYS A 315 -4.32 14.96 1.10
CA LYS A 315 -3.75 15.30 2.41
C LYS A 315 -3.66 13.98 3.18
N HIS A 316 -2.51 13.33 3.08
CA HIS A 316 -2.15 12.23 3.94
C HIS A 316 -2.46 12.64 5.37
N ARG A 317 -3.17 11.81 6.11
CA ARG A 317 -3.35 11.94 7.55
C ARG A 317 -1.98 11.61 8.16
N ARG A 318 -1.04 12.56 8.02
CA ARG A 318 0.22 12.51 8.75
C ARG A 318 -0.15 12.61 10.22
N VAL A 319 0.47 11.82 11.05
CA VAL A 319 0.42 12.03 12.49
C VAL A 319 1.10 13.37 12.73
N ASP A 320 0.38 14.29 13.36
CA ASP A 320 0.88 15.62 13.65
C ASP A 320 2.20 15.51 14.41
N THR A 321 3.26 16.04 13.83
CA THR A 321 4.56 16.18 14.51
C THR A 321 4.52 17.47 15.31
N PRO A 322 4.41 17.41 16.66
CA PRO A 322 4.35 18.61 17.47
C PRO A 322 5.70 19.35 17.44
N PRO A 323 5.70 20.69 17.65
CA PRO A 323 6.91 21.46 17.83
C PRO A 323 7.80 20.89 18.95
N ARG A 324 9.09 20.71 18.69
CA ARG A 324 10.07 20.12 19.64
C ARG A 324 10.65 21.15 20.59
N ASN A 325 10.60 22.42 20.22
CA ASN A 325 11.15 23.54 20.98
C ASN A 325 10.37 24.84 20.74
N SER A 326 10.69 25.89 21.49
CA SER A 326 10.06 27.19 21.41
C SER A 326 10.14 27.84 20.03
N ILE A 327 11.24 27.62 19.33
CA ILE A 327 11.50 28.21 18.00
C ILE A 327 10.58 27.58 16.95
N GLU A 328 10.48 26.24 16.92
CA GLU A 328 9.56 25.54 16.03
C GLU A 328 8.09 25.93 16.33
N HIS A 329 7.76 26.12 17.59
CA HIS A 329 6.40 26.54 17.97
C HIS A 329 6.12 27.97 17.51
N ALA A 330 7.02 28.92 17.70
CA ALA A 330 6.87 30.29 17.21
C ALA A 330 6.78 30.34 15.68
N LEU A 331 7.62 29.59 14.98
CA LEU A 331 7.57 29.47 13.53
C LEU A 331 6.24 28.88 13.06
N SER A 332 5.71 27.85 13.75
CA SER A 332 4.43 27.25 13.37
C SER A 332 3.26 28.25 13.46
N ILE A 333 3.25 29.09 14.47
CA ILE A 333 2.24 30.16 14.62
C ILE A 333 2.36 31.14 13.45
N ILE A 334 3.57 31.60 13.13
CA ILE A 334 3.80 32.53 12.02
C ILE A 334 3.40 31.90 10.67
N TRP A 335 3.71 30.59 10.45
CA TRP A 335 3.26 29.85 9.27
C TRP A 335 1.75 29.81 9.15
N GLN A 336 1.06 29.48 10.25
CA GLN A 336 -0.41 29.42 10.31
C GLN A 336 -1.04 30.79 9.97
N GLU A 337 -0.51 31.88 10.54
CA GLU A 337 -0.98 33.23 10.26
C GLU A 337 -0.83 33.60 8.77
N VAL A 338 0.35 33.38 8.21
CA VAL A 338 0.65 33.76 6.81
C VAL A 338 -0.10 32.90 5.80
N LEU A 339 -0.27 31.61 6.09
CA LEU A 339 -0.99 30.67 5.23
C LEU A 339 -2.50 30.65 5.46
N ASN A 340 -2.97 31.38 6.49
CA ASN A 340 -4.38 31.40 6.92
C ASN A 340 -4.95 29.99 7.10
N THR A 341 -4.27 29.18 7.90
CA THR A 341 -4.64 27.79 8.21
C THR A 341 -4.61 27.56 9.71
N ASP A 342 -5.51 26.70 10.21
CA ASP A 342 -5.60 26.40 11.64
C ASP A 342 -4.51 25.43 12.12
N HIS A 343 -3.81 24.76 11.18
CA HIS A 343 -2.84 23.75 11.53
C HIS A 343 -1.73 23.64 10.47
N VAL A 344 -0.48 23.46 10.92
CA VAL A 344 0.72 23.19 10.11
C VAL A 344 1.56 22.16 10.84
N ASP A 345 1.90 21.06 10.15
CA ASP A 345 2.85 20.05 10.65
C ASP A 345 4.29 20.55 10.46
N MET A 346 5.20 20.13 11.35
CA MET A 346 6.61 20.53 11.31
C MET A 346 7.33 20.11 10.02
N ARG A 347 6.81 19.10 9.35
CA ARG A 347 7.36 18.49 8.12
C ARG A 347 6.58 18.84 6.86
N ASP A 348 5.50 19.63 6.96
CA ASP A 348 4.78 20.09 5.79
C ASP A 348 5.63 21.06 4.98
N ASP A 349 5.76 20.79 3.67
CA ASP A 349 6.45 21.68 2.74
C ASP A 349 5.59 22.92 2.45
N PHE A 350 6.16 24.10 2.67
CA PHE A 350 5.51 25.38 2.48
C PHE A 350 4.83 25.53 1.11
N PHE A 351 5.48 25.06 0.05
CA PHE A 351 5.00 25.21 -1.32
C PHE A 351 4.09 24.05 -1.76
N SER A 352 4.53 22.80 -1.54
CA SER A 352 3.84 21.63 -2.08
C SER A 352 2.67 21.16 -1.22
N ASP A 353 2.78 21.22 0.10
CA ASP A 353 1.78 20.70 1.03
C ASP A 353 0.82 21.78 1.52
N LEU A 354 1.34 22.97 1.81
CA LEU A 354 0.59 24.06 2.42
C LEU A 354 0.05 25.11 1.42
N GLY A 355 0.42 24.97 0.12
CA GLY A 355 -0.03 25.88 -0.93
C GLY A 355 0.62 27.26 -0.88
N GLY A 356 1.74 27.38 -0.19
CA GLY A 356 2.54 28.61 -0.19
C GLY A 356 3.03 28.98 -1.60
N HIS A 357 3.26 30.25 -1.84
CA HIS A 357 3.80 30.79 -3.06
C HIS A 357 4.74 31.97 -2.75
N SER A 358 5.44 32.49 -3.76
CA SER A 358 6.48 33.49 -3.57
C SER A 358 6.02 34.75 -2.81
N LEU A 359 4.78 35.19 -3.00
CA LEU A 359 4.23 36.33 -2.25
C LEU A 359 4.05 36.01 -0.76
N LEU A 360 3.50 34.82 -0.44
CA LEU A 360 3.36 34.34 0.93
C LEU A 360 4.74 34.08 1.56
N ALA A 361 5.72 33.60 0.79
CA ALA A 361 7.10 33.45 1.28
C ALA A 361 7.74 34.80 1.65
N MET A 362 7.48 35.87 0.89
CA MET A 362 7.91 37.22 1.25
C MET A 362 7.22 37.71 2.54
N GLN A 363 5.92 37.47 2.67
CA GLN A 363 5.18 37.83 3.89
C GLN A 363 5.68 37.05 5.11
N LEU A 364 5.97 35.75 4.92
CA LEU A 364 6.55 34.89 5.94
C LEU A 364 7.89 35.44 6.45
N ILE A 365 8.82 35.74 5.54
CA ILE A 365 10.10 36.30 5.91
C ILE A 365 9.95 37.66 6.60
N SER A 366 9.03 38.52 6.13
CA SER A 366 8.76 39.81 6.77
C SER A 366 8.27 39.61 8.23
N ARG A 367 7.37 38.67 8.45
CA ARG A 367 6.87 38.35 9.81
C ARG A 367 7.94 37.77 10.71
N ILE A 368 8.81 36.90 10.19
CA ILE A 368 9.94 36.35 10.96
C ILE A 368 10.93 37.43 11.33
N ARG A 369 11.28 38.32 10.38
CA ARG A 369 12.15 39.49 10.66
C ARG A 369 11.55 40.41 11.73
N GLU A 370 10.25 40.65 11.66
CA GLU A 370 9.55 41.48 12.63
C GLU A 370 9.54 40.82 14.03
N ALA A 371 9.27 39.52 14.11
CA ALA A 371 9.18 38.79 15.38
C ALA A 371 10.56 38.61 16.04
N PHE A 372 11.58 38.28 15.30
CA PHE A 372 12.92 37.93 15.82
C PHE A 372 13.94 39.05 15.72
N GLN A 373 13.64 40.12 14.98
CA GLN A 373 14.57 41.26 14.70
C GLN A 373 15.89 40.79 14.06
N ILE A 374 15.81 39.75 13.21
CA ILE A 374 16.94 39.15 12.51
C ILE A 374 16.70 39.25 11.00
N ASP A 375 17.73 39.62 10.25
CA ASP A 375 17.66 39.68 8.78
C ASP A 375 17.76 38.26 8.18
N VAL A 376 16.65 37.75 7.74
CA VAL A 376 16.54 36.40 7.14
C VAL A 376 16.40 36.51 5.62
N PRO A 377 17.27 35.88 4.86
CA PRO A 377 17.21 35.93 3.39
C PRO A 377 16.04 35.13 2.85
N LEU A 378 15.31 35.69 1.87
CA LEU A 378 14.14 35.04 1.25
C LEU A 378 14.44 33.64 0.70
N LYS A 379 15.68 33.43 0.19
CA LYS A 379 16.12 32.12 -0.32
C LYS A 379 16.01 30.98 0.70
N LEU A 380 16.02 31.31 2.00
CA LEU A 380 15.96 30.27 3.05
C LEU A 380 14.66 29.45 3.00
N VAL A 381 13.51 30.09 2.71
CA VAL A 381 12.23 29.39 2.57
C VAL A 381 12.25 28.39 1.42
N PHE A 382 12.94 28.72 0.33
CA PHE A 382 13.07 27.84 -0.84
C PHE A 382 14.06 26.69 -0.62
N GLN A 383 15.11 26.92 0.17
CA GLN A 383 16.12 25.90 0.49
C GLN A 383 15.69 24.96 1.63
N SER A 384 14.86 25.47 2.54
CA SER A 384 14.40 24.79 3.75
C SER A 384 12.88 24.98 3.89
N PRO A 385 12.07 24.31 3.05
CA PRO A 385 10.65 24.62 2.92
C PRO A 385 9.77 24.05 4.03
N THR A 386 10.30 23.28 4.97
CA THR A 386 9.57 22.76 6.14
C THR A 386 9.96 23.52 7.41
N ILE A 387 9.08 23.59 8.41
CA ILE A 387 9.40 24.27 9.68
C ILE A 387 10.61 23.64 10.35
N GLU A 388 10.73 22.31 10.34
CA GLU A 388 11.86 21.59 10.90
C GLU A 388 13.19 21.99 10.26
N GLN A 389 13.25 22.00 8.92
CA GLN A 389 14.45 22.41 8.17
C GLN A 389 14.74 23.90 8.32
N PHE A 390 13.68 24.72 8.26
CA PHE A 390 13.81 26.17 8.37
C PHE A 390 14.34 26.58 9.75
N ALA A 391 13.85 25.97 10.83
CA ALA A 391 14.32 26.24 12.18
C ALA A 391 15.82 25.95 12.35
N LEU A 392 16.30 24.83 11.79
CA LEU A 392 17.72 24.49 11.80
C LEU A 392 18.56 25.51 11.01
N ALA A 393 18.16 25.80 9.77
CA ALA A 393 18.86 26.75 8.92
C ALA A 393 18.81 28.18 9.44
N PHE A 394 17.73 28.56 10.14
CA PHE A 394 17.59 29.85 10.81
C PHE A 394 18.58 30.01 11.97
N LEU A 395 18.76 28.96 12.77
CA LEU A 395 19.77 28.97 13.83
C LEU A 395 21.21 29.02 13.28
N GLU A 396 21.48 28.34 12.16
CA GLU A 396 22.80 28.39 11.51
C GLU A 396 23.18 29.77 10.98
N LEU A 397 22.19 30.63 10.65
CA LEU A 397 22.46 32.01 10.22
C LEU A 397 23.08 32.89 11.31
N VAL A 398 22.75 32.62 12.59
CA VAL A 398 23.14 33.50 13.72
C VAL A 398 23.57 32.64 14.94
N PRO A 399 24.70 31.95 14.84
CA PRO A 399 25.15 31.00 15.86
C PRO A 399 25.35 31.63 17.24
N GLU A 400 25.69 32.91 17.30
CA GLU A 400 25.97 33.62 18.56
C GLU A 400 24.69 34.12 19.27
N GLU A 401 23.52 34.08 18.63
CA GLU A 401 22.27 34.61 19.14
C GLU A 401 21.25 33.52 19.57
N HIS A 402 21.62 32.26 19.61
CA HIS A 402 20.69 31.15 19.90
C HIS A 402 19.88 31.35 21.19
N GLN A 403 20.50 31.78 22.28
CA GLN A 403 19.80 32.02 23.55
C GLN A 403 18.78 33.17 23.45
N LYS A 404 19.12 34.21 22.72
CA LYS A 404 18.22 35.34 22.49
C LYS A 404 17.03 34.94 21.63
N ILE A 405 17.27 34.12 20.57
CA ILE A 405 16.23 33.59 19.69
C ILE A 405 15.27 32.70 20.47
N ASP A 406 15.78 31.78 21.28
CA ASP A 406 14.93 30.88 22.09
C ASP A 406 14.10 31.65 23.12
N HIS A 407 14.71 32.66 23.75
CA HIS A 407 13.97 33.56 24.68
C HIS A 407 12.87 34.35 23.96
N THR A 408 13.17 34.92 22.79
CA THR A 408 12.21 35.64 21.96
C THR A 408 11.07 34.74 21.49
N ALA A 409 11.39 33.53 21.03
CA ALA A 409 10.42 32.53 20.63
C ALA A 409 9.47 32.13 21.79
N SER A 410 10.05 31.91 22.98
CA SER A 410 9.27 31.60 24.19
C SER A 410 8.34 32.72 24.59
N LEU A 411 8.77 33.99 24.48
CA LEU A 411 7.93 35.15 24.71
C LEU A 411 6.83 35.27 23.66
N PHE A 412 7.15 35.09 22.39
CA PHE A 412 6.20 35.14 21.28
C PHE A 412 5.08 34.12 21.46
N VAL A 413 5.42 32.86 21.77
CA VAL A 413 4.45 31.79 22.05
C VAL A 413 3.56 32.12 23.23
N ARG A 414 4.11 32.67 24.30
CA ARG A 414 3.30 33.09 25.47
C ARG A 414 2.34 34.22 25.14
N LEU A 415 2.78 35.22 24.39
CA LEU A 415 1.95 36.36 23.98
C LEU A 415 0.81 35.92 23.05
N SER A 416 1.06 34.99 22.12
CA SER A 416 0.03 34.46 21.21
C SER A 416 -1.07 33.66 21.92
N GLN A 417 -0.82 33.22 23.15
CA GLN A 417 -1.79 32.48 23.98
C GLN A 417 -2.58 33.39 24.98
N MET A 418 -2.20 34.65 25.08
CA MET A 418 -2.83 35.61 26.01
C MET A 418 -3.98 36.34 25.32
N SER A 419 -5.02 36.64 26.10
CA SER A 419 -6.09 37.55 25.70
C SER A 419 -5.63 39.02 25.69
N GLU A 420 -6.28 39.87 24.90
CA GLU A 420 -5.97 41.33 24.86
C GLU A 420 -5.91 41.96 26.25
N THR A 421 -6.83 41.59 27.14
CA THR A 421 -6.88 42.08 28.53
C THR A 421 -5.68 41.63 29.37
N GLU A 422 -5.15 40.46 29.14
CA GLU A 422 -3.94 39.95 29.82
C GLU A 422 -2.67 40.59 29.28
N ILE A 423 -2.63 40.90 27.99
CA ILE A 423 -1.53 41.64 27.35
C ILE A 423 -1.45 43.08 27.92
N ASP A 424 -2.58 43.76 27.99
CA ASP A 424 -2.64 45.12 28.54
C ASP A 424 -2.23 45.16 30.01
N ALA A 425 -2.67 44.17 30.82
CA ALA A 425 -2.25 44.04 32.21
C ALA A 425 -0.77 43.72 32.38
N ALA A 426 -0.16 42.96 31.47
CA ALA A 426 1.27 42.67 31.47
C ALA A 426 2.10 43.90 31.07
N LEU A 427 1.67 44.66 30.08
CA LEU A 427 2.30 45.91 29.64
C LEU A 427 2.25 46.97 30.75
N ALA A 428 1.14 47.11 31.45
CA ALA A 428 1.00 48.05 32.58
C ALA A 428 1.95 47.69 33.74
N ARG A 429 2.25 46.41 33.98
CA ARG A 429 3.22 45.97 35.00
C ARG A 429 4.67 46.17 34.58
N ALA A 430 4.98 46.13 33.28
CA ALA A 430 6.34 46.32 32.75
C ALA A 430 6.71 47.79 32.62
N ALA A 431 5.73 48.73 32.72
CA ALA A 431 5.93 50.17 32.62
C ALA A 431 6.16 50.86 34.00
N VAL A 432 6.14 50.10 35.11
CA VAL A 432 6.45 50.52 36.48
C VAL A 432 7.80 49.99 36.91
#